data_4b0e7fcca141d60f503fedffaa3936bf
#
_entry.id   4b0e7fcca141d60f503fedffaa3936bf
#
_cell.length_a   1.000
_cell.length_b   1.000
_cell.length_c   1.000
_cell.angle_alpha   90.00
_cell.angle_beta   90.00
_cell.angle_gamma   90.00
#
_symmetry.space_group_name_H-M   'P 1'
#
loop_
_entity.id
_entity.type
_entity.pdbx_description
1 polymer ?
#
loop_
_entity_poly.entity_id
_entity_poly.type
_entity_poly.pdbx_seq_one_letter_code
_entity_poly.pdbx_strand_id
1 'polypeptide(L)'
;EEFRIRLFYKDIFRLPSFNDLYYGQVGNTNLKPESTTQYNLGLTYSRSINELIPYVSVTADAYYNKVKDKIIAIPTKNLFIWSMVNLGKVDIKGIDIAGNISLQPWEKLRVNLSGNYTYQRALDITEPGGKTYKQQIAYTPRVSGSGQAGIETPWVNLSYSFLFSGKRYMLGQNLRENRLDSYSDHSVSVSRDLRIRNVNTSLTVE
;
A
#
# COMPACT_ATOMS: atom_id res chain seq x y z
N GLU A 1 -12.61 11.39 22.62
CA GLU A 1 -11.61 12.06 21.79
C GLU A 1 -10.23 11.54 22.16
N GLU A 2 -9.48 11.11 21.17
CA GLU A 2 -8.12 10.59 21.34
C GLU A 2 -7.19 11.25 20.33
N PHE A 3 -6.09 11.79 20.81
CA PHE A 3 -4.99 12.27 19.99
C PHE A 3 -3.72 11.53 20.39
N ARG A 4 -3.07 10.86 19.42
CA ARG A 4 -1.90 10.05 19.67
C ARG A 4 -0.76 10.46 18.75
N ILE A 5 0.42 10.69 19.31
CA ILE A 5 1.67 10.93 18.58
C ILE A 5 2.54 9.69 18.74
N ARG A 6 3.15 9.26 17.63
CA ARG A 6 4.11 8.16 17.60
C ARG A 6 5.39 8.65 16.96
N LEU A 7 6.50 8.41 17.62
CA LEU A 7 7.84 8.62 17.06
C LEU A 7 8.64 7.35 17.29
N PHE A 8 9.23 6.81 16.24
CA PHE A 8 10.10 5.67 16.41
C PHE A 8 11.27 5.64 15.43
N TYR A 9 12.31 4.97 15.87
CA TYR A 9 13.48 4.54 15.14
C TYR A 9 13.52 3.03 15.13
N LYS A 10 13.81 2.42 13.96
CA LYS A 10 13.96 0.97 13.82
C LYS A 10 15.10 0.64 12.88
N ASP A 11 15.87 -0.37 13.24
CA ASP A 11 16.70 -1.11 12.31
C ASP A 11 16.02 -2.43 11.96
N ILE A 12 15.78 -2.62 10.68
CA ILE A 12 15.05 -3.76 10.12
C ILE A 12 16.02 -4.56 9.26
N PHE A 13 16.05 -5.85 9.50
CA PHE A 13 16.83 -6.80 8.73
C PHE A 13 15.89 -7.80 8.06
N ARG A 14 16.02 -7.95 6.73
CA ARG A 14 15.23 -8.87 5.94
C ARG A 14 16.14 -9.86 5.23
N LEU A 15 15.98 -11.15 5.55
CA LEU A 15 16.56 -12.23 4.75
C LEU A 15 15.81 -12.37 3.43
N PRO A 16 16.48 -12.73 2.33
CA PRO A 16 15.80 -13.17 1.13
C PRO A 16 14.84 -14.31 1.45
N SER A 17 13.63 -14.27 0.93
CA SER A 17 12.67 -15.36 1.07
C SER A 17 13.07 -16.55 0.21
N PHE A 18 12.46 -17.72 0.46
CA PHE A 18 12.67 -18.91 -0.36
C PHE A 18 12.36 -18.60 -1.85
N ASN A 19 11.31 -17.84 -2.13
CA ASN A 19 10.96 -17.44 -3.48
C ASN A 19 11.99 -16.49 -4.09
N ASP A 20 12.53 -15.54 -3.31
CA ASP A 20 13.58 -14.64 -3.80
C ASP A 20 14.83 -15.43 -4.24
N LEU A 21 15.13 -16.55 -3.56
CA LEU A 21 16.32 -17.38 -3.83
C LEU A 21 16.09 -18.46 -4.90
N TYR A 22 14.95 -19.14 -4.88
CA TYR A 22 14.78 -20.42 -5.59
C TYR A 22 13.59 -20.47 -6.55
N TYR A 23 12.80 -19.40 -6.71
CA TYR A 23 11.63 -19.46 -7.57
C TYR A 23 12.00 -19.55 -9.05
N GLY A 24 11.97 -20.73 -9.61
CA GLY A 24 12.18 -21.04 -11.03
C GLY A 24 13.40 -20.33 -11.62
N GLN A 25 13.19 -19.60 -12.72
CA GLN A 25 14.25 -18.82 -13.40
C GLN A 25 14.40 -17.38 -12.85
N VAL A 26 13.57 -16.99 -11.88
CA VAL A 26 13.52 -15.63 -11.33
C VAL A 26 14.41 -15.50 -10.10
N GLY A 27 14.49 -16.56 -9.29
CA GLY A 27 15.24 -16.58 -8.04
C GLY A 27 16.75 -16.39 -8.24
N ASN A 28 17.40 -15.87 -7.20
CA ASN A 28 18.84 -15.64 -7.21
C ASN A 28 19.44 -16.01 -5.86
N THR A 29 20.22 -17.08 -5.84
CA THR A 29 20.87 -17.60 -4.62
C THR A 29 22.01 -16.73 -4.09
N ASN A 30 22.45 -15.74 -4.86
CA ASN A 30 23.53 -14.81 -4.47
C ASN A 30 23.01 -13.55 -3.77
N LEU A 31 21.71 -13.48 -3.44
CA LEU A 31 21.13 -12.31 -2.77
C LEU A 31 21.72 -12.11 -1.38
N LYS A 32 22.05 -10.87 -1.09
CA LYS A 32 22.43 -10.41 0.24
C LYS A 32 21.18 -10.03 1.04
N PRO A 33 21.21 -10.13 2.37
CA PRO A 33 20.17 -9.59 3.22
C PRO A 33 20.01 -8.09 3.04
N GLU A 34 18.74 -7.64 3.03
CA GLU A 34 18.38 -6.22 3.02
C GLU A 34 18.42 -5.67 4.44
N SER A 35 18.99 -4.50 4.64
CA SER A 35 18.94 -3.77 5.90
C SER A 35 18.32 -2.39 5.71
N THR A 36 17.44 -1.99 6.63
CA THR A 36 16.72 -0.72 6.58
C THR A 36 16.80 -0.02 7.92
N THR A 37 17.29 1.22 7.92
CA THR A 37 17.15 2.13 9.04
C THR A 37 15.93 3.02 8.78
N GLN A 38 14.93 2.96 9.65
CA GLN A 38 13.66 3.67 9.53
C GLN A 38 13.46 4.70 10.64
N TYR A 39 13.06 5.90 10.25
CA TYR A 39 12.54 6.97 11.10
C TYR A 39 11.09 7.20 10.73
N ASN A 40 10.19 7.28 11.70
CA ASN A 40 8.77 7.52 11.48
C ASN A 40 8.21 8.48 12.52
N LEU A 41 7.37 9.41 12.06
CA LEU A 41 6.51 10.26 12.87
C LEU A 41 5.07 10.03 12.45
N GLY A 42 4.26 9.49 13.36
CA GLY A 42 2.85 9.20 13.16
C GLY A 42 1.97 10.06 14.05
N LEU A 43 0.88 10.55 13.49
CA LEU A 43 -0.20 11.26 14.18
C LEU A 43 -1.50 10.50 13.97
N THR A 44 -2.25 10.27 15.03
CA THR A 44 -3.58 9.67 14.94
C THR A 44 -4.55 10.55 15.74
N TYR A 45 -5.66 10.86 15.11
CA TYR A 45 -6.80 11.50 15.75
C TYR A 45 -8.02 10.63 15.58
N SER A 46 -8.75 10.37 16.65
CA SER A 46 -10.01 9.65 16.63
C SER A 46 -11.02 10.25 17.59
N ARG A 47 -12.28 10.25 17.17
CA ARG A 47 -13.37 10.84 17.96
C ARG A 47 -14.72 10.21 17.60
N SER A 48 -15.58 10.07 18.60
CA SER A 48 -17.03 10.00 18.43
C SER A 48 -17.59 11.43 18.53
N ILE A 49 -18.28 11.88 17.48
CA ILE A 49 -18.78 13.27 17.41
C ILE A 49 -20.20 13.36 17.97
N ASN A 50 -21.10 12.56 17.43
CA ASN A 50 -22.50 12.48 17.83
C ASN A 50 -23.11 11.15 17.36
N GLU A 51 -24.41 10.98 17.52
CA GLU A 51 -25.13 9.76 17.08
C GLU A 51 -25.09 9.57 15.56
N LEU A 52 -25.08 10.67 14.78
CA LEU A 52 -24.96 10.61 13.32
C LEU A 52 -23.53 10.22 12.88
N ILE A 53 -22.52 10.66 13.62
CA ILE A 53 -21.10 10.37 13.35
C ILE A 53 -20.52 9.67 14.58
N PRO A 54 -20.83 8.38 14.79
CA PRO A 54 -20.36 7.64 15.96
C PRO A 54 -18.85 7.41 15.97
N TYR A 55 -18.20 7.50 14.82
CA TYR A 55 -16.76 7.31 14.73
C TYR A 55 -16.14 8.04 13.55
N VAL A 56 -15.05 8.74 13.83
CA VAL A 56 -14.13 9.28 12.82
C VAL A 56 -12.69 9.07 13.29
N SER A 57 -11.82 8.67 12.38
CA SER A 57 -10.39 8.62 12.65
C SER A 57 -9.57 9.04 11.43
N VAL A 58 -8.46 9.70 11.68
CA VAL A 58 -7.46 10.05 10.67
C VAL A 58 -6.09 9.72 11.25
N THR A 59 -5.27 9.07 10.43
CA THR A 59 -3.86 8.79 10.74
C THR A 59 -2.99 9.38 9.62
N ALA A 60 -1.90 10.02 10.01
CA ALA A 60 -0.88 10.50 9.10
C ALA A 60 0.49 10.06 9.60
N ASP A 61 1.25 9.36 8.77
CA ASP A 61 2.59 8.87 9.05
C ASP A 61 3.58 9.44 8.04
N ALA A 62 4.57 10.19 8.51
CA ALA A 62 5.71 10.62 7.71
C ALA A 62 6.91 9.73 8.03
N TYR A 63 7.61 9.26 7.01
CA TYR A 63 8.72 8.34 7.19
C TYR A 63 9.93 8.64 6.31
N TYR A 64 11.08 8.23 6.82
CA TYR A 64 12.34 8.22 6.10
C TYR A 64 13.07 6.90 6.34
N ASN A 65 13.31 6.14 5.25
CA ASN A 65 13.98 4.86 5.29
C ASN A 65 15.26 4.91 4.47
N LYS A 66 16.37 4.51 5.08
CA LYS A 66 17.64 4.25 4.40
C LYS A 66 17.80 2.76 4.22
N VAL A 67 17.73 2.29 2.99
CA VAL A 67 17.82 0.87 2.65
C VAL A 67 19.16 0.55 2.04
N LYS A 68 19.77 -0.54 2.47
CA LYS A 68 20.98 -1.13 1.87
C LYS A 68 20.65 -2.50 1.32
N ASP A 69 21.23 -2.84 0.17
CA ASP A 69 21.03 -4.12 -0.52
C ASP A 69 19.55 -4.46 -0.74
N LYS A 70 18.75 -3.43 -1.16
CA LYS A 70 17.32 -3.58 -1.42
C LYS A 70 17.06 -4.70 -2.43
N ILE A 71 16.23 -5.68 -2.03
CA ILE A 71 15.83 -6.78 -2.90
C ILE A 71 14.64 -6.35 -3.75
N ILE A 72 14.81 -6.40 -5.08
CA ILE A 72 13.77 -6.09 -6.07
C ILE A 72 13.79 -7.11 -7.20
N ALA A 73 12.62 -7.28 -7.84
CA ALA A 73 12.52 -8.00 -9.10
C ALA A 73 12.63 -7.01 -10.25
N ILE A 74 13.50 -7.27 -11.21
CA ILE A 74 13.61 -6.48 -12.44
C ILE A 74 13.61 -7.41 -13.66
N PRO A 75 13.11 -6.96 -14.81
CA PRO A 75 13.28 -7.69 -16.05
C PRO A 75 14.76 -7.73 -16.45
N THR A 76 15.20 -8.84 -17.00
CA THR A 76 16.54 -9.02 -17.57
C THR A 76 16.63 -8.33 -18.94
N LYS A 77 17.70 -8.59 -19.69
CA LYS A 77 17.80 -8.16 -21.11
C LYS A 77 16.64 -8.65 -21.97
N ASN A 78 16.10 -9.82 -21.65
CA ASN A 78 14.80 -10.28 -22.17
C ASN A 78 13.71 -9.79 -21.19
N LEU A 79 12.89 -8.83 -21.59
CA LEU A 79 11.85 -8.20 -20.77
C LEU A 79 10.77 -9.17 -20.26
N PHE A 80 10.69 -10.39 -20.81
CA PHE A 80 9.79 -11.46 -20.37
C PHE A 80 10.41 -12.34 -19.25
N ILE A 81 11.71 -12.21 -19.01
CA ILE A 81 12.43 -12.95 -17.97
C ILE A 81 12.81 -11.98 -16.84
N TRP A 82 12.36 -12.28 -15.65
CA TRP A 82 12.64 -11.50 -14.46
C TRP A 82 13.79 -12.10 -13.65
N SER A 83 14.45 -11.30 -12.86
CA SER A 83 15.45 -11.76 -11.90
C SER A 83 15.38 -10.94 -10.62
N MET A 84 15.61 -11.62 -9.50
CA MET A 84 15.79 -10.97 -8.20
C MET A 84 17.21 -10.44 -8.08
N VAL A 85 17.34 -9.18 -7.69
CA VAL A 85 18.64 -8.52 -7.53
C VAL A 85 18.67 -7.69 -6.26
N ASN A 86 19.88 -7.49 -5.72
CA ASN A 86 20.08 -6.43 -4.74
C ASN A 86 20.36 -5.10 -5.47
N LEU A 87 19.49 -4.13 -5.28
CA LEU A 87 19.78 -2.74 -5.59
C LEU A 87 20.53 -2.14 -4.40
N GLY A 88 21.70 -1.55 -4.62
CA GLY A 88 22.63 -1.19 -3.55
C GLY A 88 22.02 -0.33 -2.43
N LYS A 89 21.89 0.99 -2.64
CA LYS A 89 21.35 1.91 -1.63
C LYS A 89 20.11 2.62 -2.15
N VAL A 90 19.06 2.67 -1.33
CA VAL A 90 17.80 3.36 -1.66
C VAL A 90 17.39 4.27 -0.50
N ASP A 91 17.10 5.53 -0.82
CA ASP A 91 16.45 6.48 0.09
C ASP A 91 14.96 6.53 -0.19
N ILE A 92 14.14 6.21 0.83
CA ILE A 92 12.69 6.26 0.72
C ILE A 92 12.15 7.30 1.69
N LYS A 93 11.43 8.28 1.16
CA LYS A 93 10.71 9.29 1.93
C LYS A 93 9.25 9.28 1.52
N GLY A 94 8.36 9.34 2.49
CA GLY A 94 6.95 9.32 2.16
C GLY A 94 6.06 9.82 3.28
N ILE A 95 4.78 9.93 2.90
CA ILE A 95 3.68 10.26 3.79
C ILE A 95 2.54 9.29 3.45
N ASP A 96 2.03 8.62 4.46
CA ASP A 96 0.85 7.78 4.40
C ASP A 96 -0.28 8.46 5.19
N ILE A 97 -1.44 8.62 4.58
CA ILE A 97 -2.64 9.16 5.23
C ILE A 97 -3.72 8.09 5.12
N ALA A 98 -4.37 7.79 6.24
CA ALA A 98 -5.54 6.91 6.27
C ALA A 98 -6.67 7.58 7.04
N GLY A 99 -7.90 7.38 6.57
CA GLY A 99 -9.09 7.91 7.21
C GLY A 99 -10.21 6.90 7.24
N ASN A 100 -10.99 6.92 8.32
CA ASN A 100 -12.20 6.12 8.48
C ASN A 100 -13.30 6.99 9.08
N ILE A 101 -14.49 6.88 8.55
CA ILE A 101 -15.68 7.53 9.11
C ILE A 101 -16.85 6.55 9.07
N SER A 102 -17.56 6.43 10.19
CA SER A 102 -18.83 5.72 10.29
C SER A 102 -19.94 6.73 10.47
N LEU A 103 -20.97 6.62 9.67
CA LEU A 103 -22.17 7.45 9.71
C LEU A 103 -23.37 6.55 10.05
N GLN A 104 -24.27 7.03 10.89
CA GLN A 104 -25.51 6.35 11.22
C GLN A 104 -26.69 7.31 11.06
N PRO A 105 -27.11 7.59 9.80
CA PRO A 105 -28.21 8.53 9.52
C PRO A 105 -29.55 8.10 10.15
N TRP A 106 -29.76 6.79 10.28
CA TRP A 106 -30.93 6.18 10.93
C TRP A 106 -30.52 4.93 11.69
N GLU A 107 -31.33 4.47 12.62
CA GLU A 107 -31.07 3.27 13.43
C GLU A 107 -30.72 2.03 12.59
N LYS A 108 -31.29 1.92 11.39
CA LYS A 108 -31.15 0.74 10.50
C LYS A 108 -30.26 1.00 9.28
N LEU A 109 -29.58 2.14 9.22
CA LEU A 109 -28.68 2.47 8.12
C LEU A 109 -27.34 2.88 8.69
N ARG A 110 -26.30 2.14 8.31
CA ARG A 110 -24.89 2.51 8.59
C ARG A 110 -24.14 2.70 7.28
N VAL A 111 -23.37 3.76 7.21
CA VAL A 111 -22.46 4.04 6.10
C VAL A 111 -21.04 4.10 6.63
N ASN A 112 -20.18 3.25 6.13
CA ASN A 112 -18.77 3.19 6.49
C ASN A 112 -17.94 3.65 5.31
N LEU A 113 -17.11 4.66 5.51
CA LEU A 113 -16.18 5.16 4.51
C LEU A 113 -14.76 4.99 5.04
N SER A 114 -13.88 4.42 4.24
CA SER A 114 -12.46 4.32 4.56
C SER A 114 -11.62 4.63 3.33
N GLY A 115 -10.42 5.11 3.55
CA GLY A 115 -9.49 5.36 2.46
C GLY A 115 -8.08 5.55 2.95
N ASN A 116 -7.15 5.32 2.05
CA ASN A 116 -5.74 5.62 2.28
C ASN A 116 -5.13 6.29 1.05
N TYR A 117 -4.11 7.07 1.31
CA TYR A 117 -3.30 7.75 0.31
C TYR A 117 -1.84 7.66 0.72
N THR A 118 -1.01 7.23 -0.20
CA THR A 118 0.44 7.16 -0.05
C THR A 118 1.12 8.05 -1.07
N TYR A 119 2.02 8.91 -0.59
CA TYR A 119 3.01 9.58 -1.42
C TYR A 119 4.40 9.12 -1.00
N GLN A 120 5.19 8.57 -1.93
CA GLN A 120 6.54 8.13 -1.64
C GLN A 120 7.54 8.45 -2.76
N ARG A 121 8.73 8.84 -2.35
CA ARG A 121 9.90 8.93 -3.23
C ARG A 121 10.91 7.88 -2.78
N ALA A 122 11.08 6.85 -3.60
CA ALA A 122 12.05 5.77 -3.38
C ALA A 122 13.15 5.90 -4.44
N LEU A 123 14.27 6.49 -4.08
CA LEU A 123 15.33 6.89 -5.02
C LEU A 123 16.55 5.99 -4.88
N ASP A 124 17.04 5.50 -6.00
CA ASP A 124 18.35 4.85 -6.07
C ASP A 124 19.47 5.86 -5.81
N ILE A 125 20.27 5.61 -4.78
CA ILE A 125 21.43 6.41 -4.40
C ILE A 125 22.72 5.58 -4.38
N THR A 126 22.74 4.46 -5.10
CA THR A 126 23.83 3.48 -5.10
C THR A 126 25.12 4.10 -5.61
N GLU A 127 25.11 4.67 -6.80
CA GLU A 127 26.31 5.15 -7.50
C GLU A 127 26.12 6.60 -7.96
N PRO A 128 26.78 7.57 -7.29
CA PRO A 128 26.79 8.96 -7.76
C PRO A 128 27.33 9.06 -9.19
N GLY A 129 26.54 9.67 -10.09
CA GLY A 129 26.86 9.76 -11.52
C GLY A 129 26.38 8.60 -12.37
N GLY A 130 25.88 7.52 -11.77
CA GLY A 130 25.21 6.41 -12.48
C GLY A 130 23.91 6.86 -13.14
N LYS A 131 23.51 6.15 -14.21
CA LYS A 131 22.29 6.48 -14.99
C LYS A 131 20.99 6.37 -14.17
N THR A 132 20.99 5.61 -13.08
CA THR A 132 19.84 5.42 -12.19
C THR A 132 19.89 6.31 -10.94
N TYR A 133 20.97 7.07 -10.78
CA TYR A 133 21.18 7.89 -9.58
C TYR A 133 20.08 8.94 -9.41
N LYS A 134 19.48 8.97 -8.22
CA LYS A 134 18.31 9.81 -7.86
C LYS A 134 17.08 9.57 -8.74
N GLN A 135 17.00 8.43 -9.41
CA GLN A 135 15.80 7.98 -10.10
C GLN A 135 14.90 7.17 -9.17
N GLN A 136 13.59 7.21 -9.43
CA GLN A 136 12.63 6.34 -8.73
C GLN A 136 12.92 4.89 -9.07
N ILE A 137 12.97 4.01 -8.07
CA ILE A 137 13.20 2.58 -8.30
C ILE A 137 12.06 1.95 -9.13
N ALA A 138 12.39 0.87 -9.83
CA ALA A 138 11.43 0.18 -10.71
C ALA A 138 10.16 -0.24 -9.96
N TYR A 139 9.04 -0.26 -10.67
CA TYR A 139 7.70 -0.70 -10.22
C TYR A 139 7.16 -0.02 -8.96
N THR A 140 7.75 1.08 -8.53
CA THR A 140 7.34 1.81 -7.32
C THR A 140 6.65 3.11 -7.73
N PRO A 141 5.32 3.24 -7.63
CA PRO A 141 4.63 4.48 -7.92
C PRO A 141 4.92 5.54 -6.86
N ARG A 142 4.91 6.81 -7.26
CA ARG A 142 5.03 7.92 -6.29
C ARG A 142 3.74 8.16 -5.50
N VAL A 143 2.61 7.85 -6.13
CA VAL A 143 1.28 8.05 -5.57
C VAL A 143 0.51 6.76 -5.70
N SER A 144 -0.12 6.32 -4.63
CA SER A 144 -1.08 5.24 -4.62
C SER A 144 -2.14 5.50 -3.56
N GLY A 145 -3.25 4.82 -3.66
CA GLY A 145 -4.30 4.93 -2.66
C GLY A 145 -5.41 3.93 -2.91
N SER A 146 -6.26 3.78 -1.94
CA SER A 146 -7.49 3.02 -2.07
C SER A 146 -8.60 3.65 -1.25
N GLY A 147 -9.84 3.30 -1.57
CA GLY A 147 -11.00 3.73 -0.81
C GLY A 147 -12.06 2.66 -0.84
N GLN A 148 -12.87 2.66 0.19
CA GLN A 148 -14.01 1.78 0.34
C GLN A 148 -15.19 2.55 0.91
N ALA A 149 -16.37 2.31 0.34
CA ALA A 149 -17.64 2.79 0.85
C ALA A 149 -18.57 1.58 1.06
N GLY A 150 -19.07 1.41 2.27
CA GLY A 150 -20.01 0.35 2.63
C GLY A 150 -21.33 0.95 3.13
N ILE A 151 -22.44 0.39 2.68
CA ILE A 151 -23.78 0.72 3.16
C ILE A 151 -24.38 -0.55 3.73
N GLU A 152 -24.71 -0.53 5.00
CA GLU A 152 -25.32 -1.64 5.72
C GLU A 152 -26.79 -1.31 6.04
N THR A 153 -27.69 -2.19 5.62
CA THR A 153 -29.13 -2.11 5.92
C THR A 153 -29.64 -3.47 6.41
N PRO A 154 -30.83 -3.55 7.00
CA PRO A 154 -31.42 -4.85 7.40
C PRO A 154 -31.73 -5.78 6.22
N TRP A 155 -31.78 -5.27 5.00
CA TRP A 155 -32.19 -6.03 3.82
C TRP A 155 -31.01 -6.44 2.95
N VAL A 156 -30.03 -5.55 2.79
CA VAL A 156 -28.94 -5.74 1.86
C VAL A 156 -27.76 -4.86 2.28
N ASN A 157 -26.55 -5.36 2.09
CA ASN A 157 -25.32 -4.60 2.25
C ASN A 157 -24.73 -4.35 0.86
N LEU A 158 -24.30 -3.12 0.63
CA LEU A 158 -23.61 -2.69 -0.58
C LEU A 158 -22.18 -2.28 -0.21
N SER A 159 -21.23 -2.69 -1.01
CA SER A 159 -19.85 -2.25 -0.86
C SER A 159 -19.29 -1.85 -2.22
N TYR A 160 -18.61 -0.73 -2.23
CA TYR A 160 -17.81 -0.26 -3.37
C TYR A 160 -16.38 -0.05 -2.90
N SER A 161 -15.43 -0.54 -3.66
CA SER A 161 -14.01 -0.30 -3.41
C SER A 161 -13.30 0.14 -4.68
N PHE A 162 -12.28 0.96 -4.51
CA PHE A 162 -11.37 1.30 -5.58
C PHE A 162 -9.92 1.25 -5.10
N LEU A 163 -9.03 0.95 -6.03
CA LEU A 163 -7.59 1.02 -5.86
C LEU A 163 -7.03 1.89 -6.98
N PHE A 164 -6.09 2.77 -6.63
CA PHE A 164 -5.37 3.61 -7.57
C PHE A 164 -3.87 3.39 -7.43
N SER A 165 -3.19 3.17 -8.55
CA SER A 165 -1.73 3.14 -8.65
C SER A 165 -1.27 4.17 -9.67
N GLY A 166 -0.45 5.11 -9.23
CA GLY A 166 0.10 6.17 -10.07
C GLY A 166 1.13 5.66 -11.09
N LYS A 167 1.62 6.57 -11.90
CA LYS A 167 2.67 6.31 -12.88
C LYS A 167 3.92 5.77 -12.21
N ARG A 168 4.54 4.76 -12.83
CA ARG A 168 5.76 4.10 -12.38
C ARG A 168 6.62 3.73 -13.57
N TYR A 169 7.82 3.21 -13.33
CA TYR A 169 8.75 2.84 -14.38
C TYR A 169 9.08 1.35 -14.30
N MET A 170 9.23 0.68 -15.44
CA MET A 170 9.64 -0.73 -15.50
C MET A 170 11.11 -0.93 -15.14
N LEU A 171 11.95 0.07 -15.43
CA LEU A 171 13.38 0.01 -15.24
C LEU A 171 13.84 1.15 -14.31
N GLY A 172 15.05 1.01 -13.74
CA GLY A 172 15.63 2.03 -12.86
C GLY A 172 15.89 3.38 -13.53
N GLN A 173 16.06 3.43 -14.86
CA GLN A 173 16.06 4.68 -15.62
C GLN A 173 14.64 5.16 -15.86
N ASN A 174 14.31 6.37 -15.37
CA ASN A 174 12.98 6.94 -15.50
C ASN A 174 12.77 7.61 -16.85
N LEU A 175 12.97 6.88 -17.93
CA LEU A 175 12.75 7.32 -19.30
C LEU A 175 11.27 7.19 -19.67
N ARG A 176 10.84 7.98 -20.66
CA ARG A 176 9.45 7.95 -21.12
C ARG A 176 9.04 6.57 -21.64
N GLU A 177 9.96 5.90 -22.33
CA GLU A 177 9.78 4.56 -22.90
C GLU A 177 9.59 3.48 -21.84
N ASN A 178 10.10 3.69 -20.63
CA ASN A 178 10.02 2.75 -19.52
C ASN A 178 8.81 3.04 -18.60
N ARG A 179 8.01 4.07 -18.93
CA ARG A 179 6.91 4.49 -18.08
C ARG A 179 5.68 3.60 -18.27
N LEU A 180 5.16 3.12 -17.16
CA LEU A 180 3.84 2.52 -17.05
C LEU A 180 2.85 3.59 -16.61
N ASP A 181 1.73 3.69 -17.29
CA ASP A 181 0.69 4.63 -16.92
C ASP A 181 -0.01 4.24 -15.61
N SER A 182 -0.68 5.20 -15.01
CA SER A 182 -1.53 4.97 -13.84
C SER A 182 -2.72 4.09 -14.23
N TYR A 183 -3.20 3.33 -13.26
CA TYR A 183 -4.44 2.57 -13.40
C TYR A 183 -5.29 2.68 -12.14
N SER A 184 -6.56 2.42 -12.29
CA SER A 184 -7.48 2.21 -11.19
C SER A 184 -8.23 0.89 -11.39
N ASP A 185 -8.54 0.24 -10.29
CA ASP A 185 -9.36 -0.95 -10.24
C ASP A 185 -10.56 -0.68 -9.34
N HIS A 186 -11.73 -1.18 -9.71
CA HIS A 186 -13.00 -0.88 -9.05
C HIS A 186 -13.78 -2.17 -8.85
N SER A 187 -14.33 -2.35 -7.66
CA SER A 187 -15.16 -3.50 -7.32
C SER A 187 -16.44 -3.05 -6.63
N VAL A 188 -17.54 -3.70 -6.96
CA VAL A 188 -18.85 -3.52 -6.33
C VAL A 188 -19.32 -4.87 -5.84
N SER A 189 -19.71 -4.96 -4.58
CA SER A 189 -20.34 -6.16 -4.06
C SER A 189 -21.68 -5.87 -3.40
N VAL A 190 -22.59 -6.82 -3.53
CA VAL A 190 -23.89 -6.81 -2.91
C VAL A 190 -24.01 -8.07 -2.07
N SER A 191 -24.33 -7.93 -0.79
CA SER A 191 -24.51 -9.08 0.08
C SER A 191 -25.76 -8.99 0.92
N ARG A 192 -26.31 -10.16 1.25
CA ARG A 192 -27.45 -10.30 2.14
C ARG A 192 -27.25 -11.44 3.10
N ASP A 193 -27.43 -11.14 4.39
CA ASP A 193 -27.42 -12.15 5.43
C ASP A 193 -28.83 -12.72 5.59
N LEU A 194 -28.93 -14.04 5.50
CA LEU A 194 -30.16 -14.79 5.61
C LEU A 194 -30.08 -15.78 6.78
N ARG A 195 -31.08 -15.82 7.60
CA ARG A 195 -31.21 -16.86 8.62
C ARG A 195 -32.24 -17.92 8.16
N ILE A 196 -31.69 -19.07 7.76
CA ILE A 196 -32.50 -20.21 7.33
C ILE A 196 -32.56 -21.22 8.48
N ARG A 197 -33.68 -21.25 9.20
CA ARG A 197 -33.84 -22.04 10.46
C ARG A 197 -32.76 -21.62 11.49
N ASN A 198 -31.84 -22.53 11.80
CA ASN A 198 -30.73 -22.29 12.77
C ASN A 198 -29.37 -22.03 12.11
N VAL A 199 -29.36 -21.85 10.79
CA VAL A 199 -28.12 -21.61 10.02
C VAL A 199 -28.10 -20.15 9.55
N ASN A 200 -27.05 -19.43 9.89
CA ASN A 200 -26.78 -18.11 9.31
C ASN A 200 -26.05 -18.32 7.98
N THR A 201 -26.60 -17.77 6.91
CA THR A 201 -26.06 -17.89 5.55
C THR A 201 -25.90 -16.49 4.98
N SER A 202 -24.76 -16.21 4.35
CA SER A 202 -24.53 -14.98 3.61
C SER A 202 -24.46 -15.28 2.11
N LEU A 203 -25.22 -14.55 1.32
CA LEU A 203 -25.16 -14.57 -0.14
C LEU A 203 -24.46 -13.30 -0.60
N THR A 204 -23.38 -13.45 -1.36
CA THR A 204 -22.60 -12.33 -1.91
C THR A 204 -22.47 -12.48 -3.42
N VAL A 205 -22.62 -11.36 -4.12
CA VAL A 205 -22.37 -11.21 -5.57
C VAL A 205 -21.37 -10.08 -5.74
N GLU A 206 -20.30 -10.36 -6.51
CA GLU A 206 -19.22 -9.44 -6.82
C GLU A 206 -19.10 -9.22 -8.32
#